data_2e39244ecdc0e7d79343cc69c992c75c
#
_entry.id   2e39244ecdc0e7d79343cc69c992c75c
#
_cell.length_a   1.000
_cell.length_b   1.000
_cell.length_c   1.000
_cell.angle_alpha   90.00
_cell.angle_beta   90.00
_cell.angle_gamma   90.00
#
_symmetry.space_group_name_H-M   'P 1'
#
loop_
_entity.id
_entity.type
_entity.pdbx_description
1 polymer ?
#
loop_
_entity_poly.entity_id
_entity_poly.type
_entity_poly.pdbx_seq_one_letter_code
_entity_poly.pdbx_strand_id
1 'polypeptide(L)'
;MNPTASSTYAAGDAAGYELQMGRWSRRLAPGFVDFTEIEAARRIIDVGCGTGHLSLALVRSPRVEHVTGIDLSTAYVEHARSRSDDSRLEFVVGDACRLPFPDGWFDHSASMLVLQFVPDADAAVREMRRVTRRGGTVAAATWDSRGGLVFLRVIVDTAAVVDPDADRLRAKLLSQPLTRPGDLRRCWGNAGLLDVTQDMLTVRMDFECFADFWAPCEGQEGPLAAYVGRLSTDGRTRLRALVQRAYLDGEPDGPRSYAATAWMVKGKVP
;
A
#
# COMPACT_ATOMS: atom_id res chain seq x y z
N MET A 1 -29.20 6.75 -3.41
CA MET A 1 -27.98 6.78 -2.59
C MET A 1 -26.82 6.74 -3.56
N ASN A 2 -25.98 7.78 -3.59
CA ASN A 2 -24.75 7.70 -4.36
C ASN A 2 -23.90 6.55 -3.80
N PRO A 3 -23.37 5.63 -4.61
CA PRO A 3 -22.44 4.63 -4.13
C PRO A 3 -21.26 5.39 -3.50
N THR A 4 -21.02 5.14 -2.22
CA THR A 4 -19.82 5.62 -1.53
C THR A 4 -18.64 5.12 -2.35
N ALA A 5 -17.71 6.00 -2.74
CA ALA A 5 -16.55 5.62 -3.52
C ALA A 5 -15.80 4.48 -2.78
N SER A 6 -15.53 3.37 -3.46
CA SER A 6 -14.90 2.19 -2.85
C SER A 6 -13.42 2.40 -2.52
N SER A 7 -12.84 3.55 -2.90
CA SER A 7 -11.45 3.94 -2.58
C SER A 7 -11.30 5.45 -2.44
N THR A 8 -10.46 5.88 -1.50
CA THR A 8 -10.01 7.28 -1.37
C THR A 8 -8.75 7.57 -2.17
N TYR A 9 -8.17 6.58 -2.82
CA TYR A 9 -6.99 6.69 -3.70
C TYR A 9 -7.46 6.72 -5.16
N ALA A 10 -7.01 7.71 -5.90
CA ALA A 10 -7.26 7.81 -7.35
C ALA A 10 -6.14 7.05 -8.08
N ALA A 11 -6.43 5.83 -8.47
CA ALA A 11 -5.52 4.94 -9.17
C ALA A 11 -5.78 5.03 -10.68
N GLY A 12 -4.89 5.68 -11.42
CA GLY A 12 -5.07 5.92 -12.86
C GLY A 12 -3.81 5.76 -13.70
N ASP A 13 -2.63 5.88 -13.08
CA ASP A 13 -1.33 5.80 -13.76
C ASP A 13 -0.42 4.78 -13.08
N ALA A 14 -0.31 3.59 -13.67
CA ALA A 14 0.54 2.53 -13.13
C ALA A 14 2.03 2.89 -13.14
N ALA A 15 2.52 3.63 -14.14
CA ALA A 15 3.91 4.07 -14.20
C ALA A 15 4.21 5.11 -13.11
N GLY A 16 3.29 6.04 -12.87
CA GLY A 16 3.36 6.99 -11.76
C GLY A 16 3.36 6.30 -10.40
N TYR A 17 2.54 5.24 -10.24
CA TYR A 17 2.55 4.43 -9.03
C TYR A 17 3.91 3.71 -8.83
N GLU A 18 4.48 3.11 -9.88
CA GLU A 18 5.79 2.46 -9.80
C GLU A 18 6.89 3.44 -9.38
N LEU A 19 6.85 4.67 -9.89
CA LEU A 19 7.77 5.73 -9.50
C LEU A 19 7.60 6.14 -8.02
N GLN A 20 6.34 6.29 -7.58
CA GLN A 20 6.01 6.77 -6.25
C GLN A 20 6.20 5.70 -5.17
N MET A 21 5.63 4.51 -5.38
CA MET A 21 5.48 3.50 -4.32
C MET A 21 5.88 2.09 -4.75
N GLY A 22 5.81 1.75 -6.03
CA GLY A 22 6.01 0.38 -6.53
C GLY A 22 7.35 -0.23 -6.11
N ARG A 23 8.45 0.53 -6.22
CA ARG A 23 9.79 0.07 -5.80
C ARG A 23 9.86 -0.28 -4.31
N TRP A 24 9.06 0.37 -3.46
CA TRP A 24 9.01 0.11 -2.02
C TRP A 24 8.07 -1.05 -1.69
N SER A 25 6.92 -1.14 -2.40
CA SER A 25 6.03 -2.30 -2.32
C SER A 25 6.77 -3.59 -2.66
N ARG A 26 7.62 -3.57 -3.71
CA ARG A 26 8.49 -4.69 -4.08
C ARG A 26 9.47 -5.09 -2.98
N ARG A 27 10.00 -4.11 -2.21
CA ARG A 27 10.91 -4.38 -1.07
C ARG A 27 10.18 -4.92 0.15
N LEU A 28 8.95 -4.46 0.38
CA LEU A 28 8.15 -4.88 1.53
C LEU A 28 7.60 -6.31 1.35
N ALA A 29 7.19 -6.66 0.12
CA ALA A 29 6.44 -7.86 -0.17
C ALA A 29 7.11 -9.17 0.34
N PRO A 30 8.41 -9.43 0.16
CA PRO A 30 9.04 -10.65 0.67
C PRO A 30 8.89 -10.81 2.19
N GLY A 31 9.25 -9.79 2.97
CA GLY A 31 9.13 -9.85 4.42
C GLY A 31 7.69 -9.92 4.91
N PHE A 32 6.74 -9.35 4.16
CA PHE A 32 5.32 -9.52 4.46
C PHE A 32 4.86 -10.96 4.17
N VAL A 33 5.30 -11.58 3.07
CA VAL A 33 5.03 -13.00 2.77
C VAL A 33 5.57 -13.90 3.88
N ASP A 34 6.81 -13.67 4.33
CA ASP A 34 7.42 -14.42 5.44
C ASP A 34 6.59 -14.29 6.73
N PHE A 35 6.14 -13.07 7.05
CA PHE A 35 5.27 -12.85 8.22
C PHE A 35 3.94 -13.62 8.13
N THR A 36 3.36 -13.75 6.95
CA THR A 36 2.05 -14.42 6.78
C THR A 36 2.11 -15.92 7.06
N GLU A 37 3.30 -16.54 6.99
CA GLU A 37 3.51 -18.00 7.11
C GLU A 37 2.64 -18.81 6.13
N ILE A 38 2.37 -18.25 4.97
CA ILE A 38 1.64 -18.91 3.87
C ILE A 38 2.64 -19.80 3.11
N GLU A 39 3.02 -20.93 3.70
CA GLU A 39 4.06 -21.79 3.12
C GLU A 39 3.56 -22.80 2.10
N ALA A 40 2.30 -23.24 2.22
CA ALA A 40 1.69 -24.23 1.37
C ALA A 40 0.23 -23.90 1.13
N ALA A 41 -0.06 -23.29 0.01
CA ALA A 41 -1.41 -22.87 -0.36
C ALA A 41 -1.68 -23.21 -1.81
N ARG A 42 -2.85 -23.81 -2.06
CA ARG A 42 -3.29 -24.04 -3.43
C ARG A 42 -3.75 -22.75 -4.08
N ARG A 43 -4.57 -21.98 -3.36
CA ARG A 43 -5.17 -20.75 -3.87
C ARG A 43 -5.03 -19.62 -2.87
N ILE A 44 -4.46 -18.51 -3.31
CA ILE A 44 -4.33 -17.29 -2.52
C ILE A 44 -5.01 -16.15 -3.27
N ILE A 45 -5.69 -15.26 -2.53
CA ILE A 45 -6.15 -13.99 -3.08
C ILE A 45 -5.31 -12.83 -2.53
N ASP A 46 -4.84 -11.97 -3.43
CA ASP A 46 -4.18 -10.69 -3.16
C ASP A 46 -5.19 -9.56 -3.39
N VAL A 47 -5.75 -9.02 -2.30
CA VAL A 47 -6.82 -8.02 -2.34
C VAL A 47 -6.25 -6.61 -2.38
N GLY A 48 -6.55 -5.88 -3.46
CA GLY A 48 -5.91 -4.63 -3.81
C GLY A 48 -4.50 -4.87 -4.33
N CYS A 49 -4.38 -5.75 -5.32
CA CYS A 49 -3.08 -6.21 -5.83
C CYS A 49 -2.25 -5.11 -6.48
N GLY A 50 -2.87 -3.97 -6.85
CA GLY A 50 -2.20 -2.88 -7.53
C GLY A 50 -1.49 -3.37 -8.79
N THR A 51 -0.21 -3.01 -8.91
CA THR A 51 0.66 -3.43 -10.00
C THR A 51 1.29 -4.83 -9.80
N GLY A 52 0.79 -5.63 -8.84
CA GLY A 52 1.10 -7.06 -8.68
C GLY A 52 2.31 -7.41 -7.82
N HIS A 53 2.87 -6.49 -7.04
CA HIS A 53 4.10 -6.75 -6.27
C HIS A 53 3.97 -7.87 -5.23
N LEU A 54 2.85 -7.93 -4.50
CA LEU A 54 2.62 -9.01 -3.54
C LEU A 54 2.33 -10.33 -4.27
N SER A 55 1.48 -10.31 -5.30
CA SER A 55 1.18 -11.50 -6.12
C SER A 55 2.45 -12.13 -6.69
N LEU A 56 3.38 -11.31 -7.24
CA LEU A 56 4.68 -11.75 -7.75
C LEU A 56 5.59 -12.30 -6.64
N ALA A 57 5.50 -11.81 -5.43
CA ALA A 57 6.25 -12.33 -4.30
C ALA A 57 5.70 -13.68 -3.82
N LEU A 58 4.38 -13.85 -3.80
CA LEU A 58 3.71 -15.08 -3.39
C LEU A 58 4.05 -16.25 -4.31
N VAL A 59 4.07 -16.07 -5.63
CA VAL A 59 4.39 -17.15 -6.58
C VAL A 59 5.87 -17.56 -6.59
N ARG A 60 6.75 -16.86 -5.88
CA ARG A 60 8.14 -17.33 -5.68
C ARG A 60 8.20 -18.63 -4.89
N SER A 61 7.21 -18.89 -4.03
CA SER A 61 7.09 -20.19 -3.38
C SER A 61 6.61 -21.25 -4.38
N PRO A 62 7.37 -22.35 -4.57
CA PRO A 62 6.95 -23.44 -5.44
C PRO A 62 5.73 -24.21 -4.90
N ARG A 63 5.35 -23.96 -3.64
CA ARG A 63 4.19 -24.58 -2.99
C ARG A 63 2.89 -23.84 -3.25
N VAL A 64 2.94 -22.64 -3.83
CA VAL A 64 1.77 -21.86 -4.22
C VAL A 64 1.34 -22.30 -5.62
N GLU A 65 0.10 -22.80 -5.73
CA GLU A 65 -0.44 -23.33 -7.00
C GLU A 65 -1.13 -22.23 -7.82
N HIS A 66 -1.78 -21.26 -7.15
CA HIS A 66 -2.51 -20.19 -7.84
C HIS A 66 -2.63 -18.93 -6.96
N VAL A 67 -2.44 -17.76 -7.57
CA VAL A 67 -2.66 -16.45 -6.95
C VAL A 67 -3.61 -15.63 -7.81
N THR A 68 -4.74 -15.24 -7.24
CA THR A 68 -5.66 -14.29 -7.86
C THR A 68 -5.43 -12.90 -7.27
N GLY A 69 -4.93 -11.97 -8.05
CA GLY A 69 -4.87 -10.55 -7.70
C GLY A 69 -6.16 -9.84 -8.10
N ILE A 70 -6.75 -9.08 -7.18
CA ILE A 70 -7.94 -8.26 -7.46
C ILE A 70 -7.68 -6.80 -7.09
N ASP A 71 -8.01 -5.88 -7.99
CA ASP A 71 -7.90 -4.44 -7.76
C ASP A 71 -9.05 -3.68 -8.41
N LEU A 72 -9.41 -2.54 -7.86
CA LEU A 72 -10.46 -1.68 -8.39
C LEU A 72 -10.03 -0.97 -9.70
N SER A 73 -8.73 -0.73 -9.87
CA SER A 73 -8.17 -0.02 -11.02
C SER A 73 -7.88 -0.95 -12.19
N THR A 74 -8.60 -0.75 -13.30
CA THR A 74 -8.32 -1.46 -14.56
C THR A 74 -6.88 -1.23 -15.02
N ALA A 75 -6.37 0.01 -14.93
CA ALA A 75 -5.00 0.33 -15.35
C ALA A 75 -3.94 -0.44 -14.55
N TYR A 76 -4.14 -0.59 -13.24
CA TYR A 76 -3.22 -1.37 -12.40
C TYR A 76 -3.30 -2.87 -12.72
N VAL A 77 -4.50 -3.41 -12.90
CA VAL A 77 -4.70 -4.81 -13.28
C VAL A 77 -4.06 -5.13 -14.62
N GLU A 78 -4.22 -4.26 -15.64
CA GLU A 78 -3.56 -4.43 -16.94
C GLU A 78 -2.04 -4.39 -16.83
N HIS A 79 -1.51 -3.45 -16.03
CA HIS A 79 -0.08 -3.39 -15.76
C HIS A 79 0.42 -4.66 -15.04
N ALA A 80 -0.31 -5.14 -14.03
CA ALA A 80 0.06 -6.36 -13.31
C ALA A 80 0.11 -7.57 -14.25
N ARG A 81 -0.86 -7.71 -15.17
CA ARG A 81 -0.89 -8.74 -16.20
C ARG A 81 0.34 -8.70 -17.13
N SER A 82 0.81 -7.50 -17.48
CA SER A 82 1.96 -7.34 -18.37
C SER A 82 3.31 -7.68 -17.73
N ARG A 83 3.36 -7.89 -16.40
CA ARG A 83 4.62 -8.08 -15.66
C ARG A 83 5.09 -9.52 -15.55
N SER A 84 4.25 -10.48 -15.86
CA SER A 84 4.60 -11.90 -15.70
C SER A 84 3.73 -12.79 -16.58
N ASP A 85 4.38 -13.78 -17.18
CA ASP A 85 3.73 -14.87 -17.93
C ASP A 85 3.55 -16.14 -17.06
N ASP A 86 3.73 -16.04 -15.73
CA ASP A 86 3.54 -17.16 -14.83
C ASP A 86 2.06 -17.57 -14.81
N SER A 87 1.76 -18.78 -15.32
CA SER A 87 0.41 -19.31 -15.45
C SER A 87 -0.33 -19.49 -14.12
N ARG A 88 0.35 -19.37 -13.00
CA ARG A 88 -0.23 -19.40 -11.65
C ARG A 88 -0.84 -18.05 -11.24
N LEU A 89 -0.57 -16.98 -12.00
CA LEU A 89 -1.07 -15.64 -11.72
C LEU A 89 -2.32 -15.33 -12.55
N GLU A 90 -3.37 -14.90 -11.89
CA GLU A 90 -4.55 -14.32 -12.49
C GLU A 90 -4.82 -12.95 -11.89
N PHE A 91 -5.15 -11.96 -12.73
CA PHE A 91 -5.50 -10.62 -12.27
C PHE A 91 -6.88 -10.22 -12.78
N VAL A 92 -7.75 -9.77 -11.87
CA VAL A 92 -9.13 -9.39 -12.15
C VAL A 92 -9.45 -8.00 -11.59
N VAL A 93 -10.39 -7.30 -12.24
CA VAL A 93 -10.91 -6.02 -11.74
C VAL A 93 -12.06 -6.30 -10.79
N GLY A 94 -12.04 -5.70 -9.59
CA GLY A 94 -13.13 -5.84 -8.64
C GLY A 94 -12.92 -5.06 -7.35
N ASP A 95 -13.98 -5.05 -6.53
CA ASP A 95 -14.05 -4.28 -5.29
C ASP A 95 -13.70 -5.16 -4.08
N ALA A 96 -12.76 -4.71 -3.25
CA ALA A 96 -12.37 -5.37 -2.01
C ALA A 96 -13.53 -5.56 -1.01
N CYS A 97 -14.51 -4.65 -1.04
CA CYS A 97 -15.69 -4.71 -0.18
C CYS A 97 -16.78 -5.66 -0.72
N ARG A 98 -16.60 -6.21 -1.92
CA ARG A 98 -17.53 -7.15 -2.57
C ARG A 98 -16.78 -8.09 -3.50
N LEU A 99 -16.08 -9.05 -2.92
CA LEU A 99 -15.28 -10.01 -3.68
C LEU A 99 -16.18 -10.98 -4.47
N PRO A 100 -15.99 -11.14 -5.81
CA PRO A 100 -16.82 -11.96 -6.66
C PRO A 100 -16.47 -13.46 -6.59
N PHE A 101 -16.19 -13.97 -5.39
CA PHE A 101 -15.79 -15.34 -5.15
C PHE A 101 -16.69 -16.01 -4.11
N PRO A 102 -16.89 -17.34 -4.18
CA PRO A 102 -17.66 -18.09 -3.17
C PRO A 102 -16.97 -18.06 -1.78
N ASP A 103 -17.77 -18.39 -0.76
CA ASP A 103 -17.26 -18.57 0.61
C ASP A 103 -16.22 -19.69 0.64
N GLY A 104 -15.10 -19.46 1.35
CA GLY A 104 -14.05 -20.46 1.54
C GLY A 104 -13.31 -20.88 0.27
N TRP A 105 -13.36 -20.09 -0.80
CA TRP A 105 -12.74 -20.42 -2.09
C TRP A 105 -11.21 -20.44 -2.04
N PHE A 106 -10.60 -19.59 -1.24
CA PHE A 106 -9.16 -19.48 -1.09
C PHE A 106 -8.66 -20.13 0.19
N ASP A 107 -7.44 -20.64 0.16
CA ASP A 107 -6.75 -21.10 1.37
C ASP A 107 -6.37 -19.94 2.26
N HIS A 108 -5.93 -18.83 1.64
CA HIS A 108 -5.50 -17.61 2.32
C HIS A 108 -5.88 -16.36 1.56
N SER A 109 -6.04 -15.25 2.29
CA SER A 109 -6.22 -13.90 1.76
C SER A 109 -5.14 -12.98 2.29
N ALA A 110 -4.57 -12.17 1.41
CA ALA A 110 -3.59 -11.15 1.78
C ALA A 110 -3.96 -9.79 1.17
N SER A 111 -3.55 -8.69 1.80
CA SER A 111 -3.70 -7.33 1.29
C SER A 111 -2.51 -6.48 1.73
N MET A 112 -1.82 -5.84 0.80
CA MET A 112 -0.62 -5.09 1.13
C MET A 112 -0.75 -3.62 0.67
N LEU A 113 -0.73 -2.69 1.66
CA LEU A 113 -0.72 -1.24 1.46
C LEU A 113 -1.99 -0.65 0.82
N VAL A 114 -3.14 -1.29 1.02
CA VAL A 114 -4.41 -0.93 0.38
C VAL A 114 -5.48 -0.52 1.38
N LEU A 115 -5.67 -1.27 2.48
CA LEU A 115 -6.83 -1.13 3.37
C LEU A 115 -6.97 0.27 3.99
N GLN A 116 -5.88 1.02 4.12
CA GLN A 116 -5.92 2.42 4.58
C GLN A 116 -6.63 3.37 3.59
N PHE A 117 -6.86 2.94 2.35
CA PHE A 117 -7.56 3.70 1.32
C PHE A 117 -9.01 3.23 1.10
N VAL A 118 -9.41 2.14 1.76
CA VAL A 118 -10.77 1.60 1.66
C VAL A 118 -11.65 2.25 2.74
N PRO A 119 -12.69 3.02 2.37
CA PRO A 119 -13.54 3.72 3.33
C PRO A 119 -14.21 2.80 4.35
N ASP A 120 -14.69 1.62 3.91
CA ASP A 120 -15.20 0.56 4.77
C ASP A 120 -14.22 -0.61 4.82
N ALA A 121 -13.08 -0.38 5.49
CA ALA A 121 -12.07 -1.42 5.64
C ALA A 121 -12.58 -2.65 6.41
N ASP A 122 -13.53 -2.47 7.34
CA ASP A 122 -14.17 -3.57 8.05
C ASP A 122 -14.97 -4.47 7.09
N ALA A 123 -15.65 -3.89 6.08
CA ALA A 123 -16.32 -4.67 5.03
C ALA A 123 -15.30 -5.48 4.20
N ALA A 124 -14.19 -4.84 3.79
CA ALA A 124 -13.17 -5.54 3.03
C ALA A 124 -12.56 -6.71 3.82
N VAL A 125 -12.28 -6.53 5.11
CA VAL A 125 -11.75 -7.61 5.96
C VAL A 125 -12.79 -8.71 6.18
N ARG A 126 -14.08 -8.39 6.31
CA ARG A 126 -15.15 -9.40 6.34
C ARG A 126 -15.23 -10.21 5.04
N GLU A 127 -15.08 -9.56 3.88
CA GLU A 127 -15.03 -10.25 2.58
C GLU A 127 -13.79 -11.14 2.45
N MET A 128 -12.60 -10.63 2.84
CA MET A 128 -11.38 -11.45 2.90
C MET A 128 -11.59 -12.69 3.78
N ARG A 129 -12.19 -12.52 4.97
CA ARG A 129 -12.56 -13.67 5.83
C ARG A 129 -13.56 -14.60 5.17
N ARG A 130 -14.61 -14.07 4.54
CA ARG A 130 -15.66 -14.89 3.89
C ARG A 130 -15.10 -15.78 2.79
N VAL A 131 -14.26 -15.23 1.92
CA VAL A 131 -13.69 -15.99 0.80
C VAL A 131 -12.55 -16.93 1.20
N THR A 132 -12.04 -16.81 2.43
CA THR A 132 -10.99 -17.68 2.97
C THR A 132 -11.61 -18.86 3.70
N ARG A 133 -11.12 -20.08 3.42
CA ARG A 133 -11.61 -21.30 4.08
C ARG A 133 -11.32 -21.31 5.59
N ARG A 134 -12.06 -22.14 6.32
CA ARG A 134 -11.79 -22.41 7.76
C ARG A 134 -10.34 -22.85 7.96
N GLY A 135 -9.70 -22.33 9.01
CA GLY A 135 -8.28 -22.53 9.32
C GLY A 135 -7.32 -21.78 8.41
N GLY A 136 -7.81 -21.12 7.37
CA GLY A 136 -7.02 -20.25 6.49
C GLY A 136 -6.55 -18.99 7.19
N THR A 137 -5.54 -18.33 6.61
CA THR A 137 -4.98 -17.07 7.13
C THR A 137 -5.54 -15.89 6.37
N VAL A 138 -5.95 -14.84 7.09
CA VAL A 138 -6.22 -13.50 6.54
C VAL A 138 -5.13 -12.57 7.05
N ALA A 139 -4.39 -11.91 6.16
CA ALA A 139 -3.28 -11.05 6.53
C ALA A 139 -3.33 -9.70 5.79
N ALA A 140 -2.81 -8.64 6.43
CA ALA A 140 -2.62 -7.37 5.76
C ALA A 140 -1.40 -6.62 6.28
N ALA A 141 -0.92 -5.66 5.45
CA ALA A 141 0.05 -4.65 5.83
C ALA A 141 -0.43 -3.25 5.42
N THR A 142 -0.19 -2.27 6.30
CA THR A 142 -0.44 -0.84 6.04
C THR A 142 0.77 -0.03 6.51
N TRP A 143 1.08 1.08 5.81
CA TRP A 143 2.16 1.95 6.27
C TRP A 143 1.84 2.56 7.65
N ASP A 144 2.84 2.68 8.50
CA ASP A 144 2.79 3.63 9.62
C ASP A 144 2.97 5.05 9.05
N SER A 145 1.86 5.64 8.63
CA SER A 145 1.86 6.96 7.99
C SER A 145 2.34 8.07 8.92
N ARG A 146 2.26 7.90 10.23
CA ARG A 146 2.60 8.93 11.21
C ARG A 146 4.07 8.92 11.59
N GLY A 147 4.61 7.76 11.94
CA GLY A 147 5.96 7.62 12.48
C GLY A 147 6.92 6.87 11.56
N GLY A 148 6.39 6.06 10.66
CA GLY A 148 7.16 5.12 9.86
C GLY A 148 7.54 5.55 8.45
N LEU A 149 6.97 6.63 7.91
CA LEU A 149 7.30 7.10 6.55
C LEU A 149 8.13 8.39 6.59
N VAL A 150 9.43 8.26 6.85
CA VAL A 150 10.31 9.42 7.03
C VAL A 150 10.37 10.30 5.78
N PHE A 151 10.48 9.71 4.58
CA PHE A 151 10.51 10.49 3.33
C PHE A 151 9.26 11.35 3.16
N LEU A 152 8.08 10.80 3.49
CA LEU A 152 6.83 11.52 3.42
C LEU A 152 6.80 12.70 4.39
N ARG A 153 7.30 12.49 5.62
CA ARG A 153 7.39 13.53 6.65
C ARG A 153 8.28 14.67 6.22
N VAL A 154 9.45 14.40 5.62
CA VAL A 154 10.35 15.44 5.07
C VAL A 154 9.60 16.35 4.10
N ILE A 155 8.76 15.78 3.22
CA ILE A 155 8.02 16.57 2.22
C ILE A 155 6.85 17.33 2.87
N VAL A 156 5.95 16.62 3.56
CA VAL A 156 4.69 17.22 4.02
C VAL A 156 4.88 18.17 5.21
N ASP A 157 5.84 17.90 6.10
CA ASP A 157 6.13 18.79 7.21
C ASP A 157 6.79 20.08 6.72
N THR A 158 7.70 19.98 5.73
CA THR A 158 8.30 21.17 5.09
C THR A 158 7.24 21.99 4.35
N ALA A 159 6.35 21.33 3.60
CA ALA A 159 5.27 22.02 2.89
C ALA A 159 4.30 22.73 3.85
N ALA A 160 3.93 22.10 4.96
CA ALA A 160 2.98 22.64 5.94
C ALA A 160 3.48 23.91 6.66
N VAL A 161 4.79 24.11 6.72
CA VAL A 161 5.37 25.35 7.30
C VAL A 161 5.09 26.57 6.42
N VAL A 162 4.94 26.37 5.11
CA VAL A 162 4.86 27.49 4.14
C VAL A 162 3.52 27.61 3.45
N ASP A 163 2.66 26.59 3.56
CA ASP A 163 1.37 26.54 2.88
C ASP A 163 0.29 25.89 3.78
N PRO A 164 -0.75 26.65 4.19
CA PRO A 164 -1.86 26.10 4.98
C PRO A 164 -2.60 24.94 4.29
N ASP A 165 -2.63 24.88 2.96
CA ASP A 165 -3.25 23.78 2.22
C ASP A 165 -2.43 22.49 2.33
N ALA A 166 -1.11 22.60 2.43
CA ALA A 166 -0.24 21.48 2.75
C ALA A 166 -0.46 20.93 4.15
N ASP A 167 -0.80 21.77 5.13
CA ASP A 167 -1.15 21.28 6.48
C ASP A 167 -2.41 20.42 6.47
N ARG A 168 -3.41 20.75 5.66
CA ARG A 168 -4.59 19.90 5.44
C ARG A 168 -4.24 18.56 4.78
N LEU A 169 -3.37 18.59 3.77
CA LEU A 169 -2.86 17.37 3.13
C LEU A 169 -2.12 16.49 4.16
N ARG A 170 -1.21 17.10 4.92
CA ARG A 170 -0.47 16.42 6.00
C ARG A 170 -1.41 15.77 6.99
N ALA A 171 -2.39 16.51 7.51
CA ALA A 171 -3.37 15.99 8.44
C ALA A 171 -4.14 14.80 7.85
N LYS A 172 -4.59 14.89 6.59
CA LYS A 172 -5.27 13.79 5.88
C LYS A 172 -4.39 12.55 5.76
N LEU A 173 -3.14 12.70 5.35
CA LEU A 173 -2.21 11.57 5.16
C LEU A 173 -1.86 10.90 6.49
N LEU A 174 -1.68 11.67 7.57
CA LEU A 174 -1.33 11.15 8.89
C LEU A 174 -2.54 10.62 9.68
N SER A 175 -3.76 10.79 9.19
CA SER A 175 -5.00 10.32 9.83
C SER A 175 -5.70 9.18 9.08
N GLN A 176 -5.04 8.57 8.10
CA GLN A 176 -5.60 7.43 7.38
C GLN A 176 -5.98 6.29 8.33
N PRO A 177 -7.09 5.56 8.04
CA PRO A 177 -7.51 4.43 8.86
C PRO A 177 -6.48 3.30 8.83
N LEU A 178 -6.46 2.49 9.86
CA LEU A 178 -5.60 1.30 9.99
C LEU A 178 -4.08 1.57 9.94
N THR A 179 -3.67 2.82 10.17
CA THR A 179 -2.25 3.21 10.13
C THR A 179 -1.66 3.51 11.51
N ARG A 180 -2.43 3.27 12.59
CA ARG A 180 -2.00 3.47 13.98
C ARG A 180 -1.72 2.15 14.68
N PRO A 181 -0.89 2.16 15.75
CA PRO A 181 -0.69 0.98 16.58
C PRO A 181 -2.02 0.39 17.03
N GLY A 182 -2.22 -0.91 16.83
CA GLY A 182 -3.40 -1.65 17.26
C GLY A 182 -4.65 -1.54 16.39
N ASP A 183 -4.70 -0.63 15.41
CA ASP A 183 -5.86 -0.48 14.52
C ASP A 183 -6.15 -1.76 13.72
N LEU A 184 -5.12 -2.36 13.12
CA LEU A 184 -5.24 -3.61 12.39
C LEU A 184 -5.70 -4.75 13.31
N ARG A 185 -5.09 -4.90 14.49
CA ARG A 185 -5.49 -5.93 15.46
C ARG A 185 -6.97 -5.80 15.85
N ARG A 186 -7.43 -4.57 16.08
CA ARG A 186 -8.85 -4.31 16.40
C ARG A 186 -9.76 -4.67 15.24
N CYS A 187 -9.43 -4.28 14.00
CA CYS A 187 -10.21 -4.61 12.81
C CYS A 187 -10.31 -6.13 12.60
N TRP A 188 -9.21 -6.87 12.77
CA TRP A 188 -9.19 -8.35 12.70
C TRP A 188 -10.05 -9.01 13.78
N GLY A 189 -9.97 -8.50 15.00
CA GLY A 189 -10.81 -8.96 16.11
C GLY A 189 -12.30 -8.71 15.84
N ASN A 190 -12.66 -7.52 15.35
CA ASN A 190 -14.03 -7.16 14.98
C ASN A 190 -14.57 -8.05 13.86
N ALA A 191 -13.70 -8.46 12.92
CA ALA A 191 -14.07 -9.41 11.88
C ALA A 191 -14.21 -10.86 12.38
N GLY A 192 -13.93 -11.15 13.67
CA GLY A 192 -14.04 -12.48 14.27
C GLY A 192 -12.95 -13.45 13.82
N LEU A 193 -11.77 -12.94 13.49
CA LEU A 193 -10.59 -13.76 13.24
C LEU A 193 -9.94 -14.18 14.55
N LEU A 194 -9.39 -15.38 14.60
CA LEU A 194 -8.74 -15.98 15.76
C LEU A 194 -7.21 -15.84 15.65
N ASP A 195 -6.51 -16.04 16.77
CA ASP A 195 -5.04 -16.05 16.84
C ASP A 195 -4.41 -14.80 16.21
N VAL A 196 -5.03 -13.65 16.45
CA VAL A 196 -4.62 -12.39 15.82
C VAL A 196 -3.27 -11.94 16.34
N THR A 197 -2.29 -11.92 15.46
CA THR A 197 -0.94 -11.39 15.73
C THR A 197 -0.68 -10.14 14.89
N GLN A 198 0.01 -9.18 15.49
CA GLN A 198 0.43 -7.94 14.81
C GLN A 198 1.91 -7.71 15.06
N ASP A 199 2.62 -7.27 14.05
CA ASP A 199 4.04 -6.95 14.08
C ASP A 199 4.34 -5.74 13.18
N MET A 200 5.60 -5.35 13.09
CA MET A 200 6.10 -4.27 12.23
C MET A 200 7.22 -4.79 11.34
N LEU A 201 7.25 -4.29 10.11
CA LEU A 201 8.36 -4.51 9.19
C LEU A 201 8.89 -3.15 8.71
N THR A 202 10.18 -2.92 8.92
CA THR A 202 10.87 -1.74 8.42
C THR A 202 11.72 -2.10 7.21
N VAL A 203 11.52 -1.38 6.12
CA VAL A 203 12.35 -1.43 4.92
C VAL A 203 13.07 -0.09 4.73
N ARG A 204 14.09 -0.07 3.87
CA ARG A 204 14.78 1.17 3.50
C ARG A 204 14.25 1.69 2.18
N MET A 205 13.97 2.98 2.14
CA MET A 205 13.69 3.75 0.93
C MET A 205 14.97 4.50 0.54
N ASP A 206 15.66 3.97 -0.47
CA ASP A 206 16.92 4.52 -0.95
C ASP A 206 16.67 5.41 -2.16
N PHE A 207 17.22 6.61 -2.10
CA PHE A 207 17.19 7.61 -3.16
C PHE A 207 18.62 7.93 -3.59
N GLU A 208 18.88 8.00 -4.87
CA GLU A 208 20.23 8.25 -5.40
C GLU A 208 20.65 9.71 -5.24
N CYS A 209 19.70 10.63 -5.32
CA CYS A 209 19.91 12.07 -5.18
C CYS A 209 18.57 12.78 -4.92
N PHE A 210 18.61 14.08 -4.71
CA PHE A 210 17.38 14.88 -4.51
C PHE A 210 16.41 14.79 -5.69
N ALA A 211 16.88 14.71 -6.91
CA ALA A 211 16.00 14.59 -8.07
C ALA A 211 15.18 13.29 -8.02
N ASP A 212 15.78 12.17 -7.62
CA ASP A 212 15.09 10.89 -7.41
C ASP A 212 14.09 10.96 -6.24
N PHE A 213 14.45 11.64 -5.16
CA PHE A 213 13.58 11.87 -4.01
C PHE A 213 12.35 12.72 -4.36
N TRP A 214 12.54 13.73 -5.21
CA TRP A 214 11.49 14.68 -5.60
C TRP A 214 10.60 14.19 -6.73
N ALA A 215 11.07 13.28 -7.58
CA ALA A 215 10.38 12.81 -8.78
C ALA A 215 8.90 12.38 -8.54
N PRO A 216 8.53 11.69 -7.44
CA PRO A 216 7.13 11.38 -7.15
C PRO A 216 6.22 12.61 -6.99
N CYS A 217 6.77 13.76 -6.59
CA CYS A 217 6.00 14.99 -6.46
C CYS A 217 5.68 15.66 -7.80
N GLU A 218 6.45 15.37 -8.84
CA GLU A 218 6.28 15.88 -10.20
C GLU A 218 5.52 14.89 -11.11
N GLY A 219 5.19 13.70 -10.59
CA GLY A 219 4.39 12.70 -11.28
C GLY A 219 2.91 13.07 -11.40
N GLN A 220 2.12 12.14 -11.89
CA GLN A 220 0.66 12.31 -12.05
C GLN A 220 -0.14 11.48 -11.04
N GLU A 221 0.52 10.66 -10.23
CA GLU A 221 -0.12 9.71 -9.34
C GLU A 221 0.03 10.10 -7.87
N GLY A 222 -1.05 9.92 -7.12
CA GLY A 222 -1.09 10.05 -5.68
C GLY A 222 -1.25 11.48 -5.14
N PRO A 223 -1.44 11.60 -3.82
CA PRO A 223 -1.83 12.85 -3.17
C PRO A 223 -0.73 13.93 -3.18
N LEU A 224 0.55 13.54 -3.21
CA LEU A 224 1.67 14.50 -3.27
C LEU A 224 1.73 15.16 -4.64
N ALA A 225 1.69 14.38 -5.72
CA ALA A 225 1.67 14.90 -7.08
C ALA A 225 0.45 15.79 -7.33
N ALA A 226 -0.73 15.34 -6.87
CA ALA A 226 -1.96 16.13 -6.96
C ALA A 226 -1.89 17.47 -6.19
N TYR A 227 -1.19 17.52 -5.07
CA TYR A 227 -0.95 18.75 -4.33
C TYR A 227 0.02 19.67 -5.07
N VAL A 228 1.20 19.16 -5.44
CA VAL A 228 2.24 19.94 -6.12
C VAL A 228 1.76 20.46 -7.48
N GLY A 229 0.95 19.67 -8.20
CA GLY A 229 0.37 20.06 -9.49
C GLY A 229 -0.58 21.26 -9.41
N ARG A 230 -1.18 21.55 -8.24
CA ARG A 230 -2.07 22.70 -8.04
C ARG A 230 -1.34 23.98 -7.63
N LEU A 231 -0.08 23.89 -7.25
CA LEU A 231 0.71 25.06 -6.89
C LEU A 231 1.01 25.94 -8.10
N SER A 232 1.11 27.26 -7.88
CA SER A 232 1.69 28.17 -8.86
C SER A 232 3.14 27.79 -9.15
N THR A 233 3.68 28.27 -10.27
CA THR A 233 5.10 28.05 -10.62
C THR A 233 6.04 28.49 -9.49
N ASP A 234 5.80 29.68 -8.94
CA ASP A 234 6.61 30.21 -7.84
C ASP A 234 6.45 29.36 -6.56
N GLY A 235 5.21 28.95 -6.24
CA GLY A 235 4.93 28.07 -5.10
C GLY A 235 5.66 26.75 -5.20
N ARG A 236 5.63 26.13 -6.39
CA ARG A 236 6.33 24.87 -6.67
C ARG A 236 7.84 25.02 -6.55
N THR A 237 8.42 26.09 -7.15
CA THR A 237 9.85 26.39 -7.07
C THR A 237 10.29 26.58 -5.63
N ARG A 238 9.53 27.36 -4.85
CA ARG A 238 9.81 27.61 -3.44
C ARG A 238 9.73 26.32 -2.61
N LEU A 239 8.67 25.52 -2.78
CA LEU A 239 8.52 24.26 -2.06
C LEU A 239 9.67 23.30 -2.38
N ARG A 240 10.00 23.14 -3.66
CA ARG A 240 11.10 22.28 -4.11
C ARG A 240 12.43 22.69 -3.47
N ALA A 241 12.74 23.98 -3.41
CA ALA A 241 13.97 24.47 -2.79
C ALA A 241 14.02 24.20 -1.28
N LEU A 242 12.89 24.34 -0.57
CA LEU A 242 12.83 24.06 0.86
C LEU A 242 12.94 22.56 1.16
N VAL A 243 12.25 21.71 0.40
CA VAL A 243 12.36 20.25 0.55
C VAL A 243 13.76 19.77 0.18
N GLN A 244 14.42 20.42 -0.83
CA GLN A 244 15.81 20.13 -1.15
C GLN A 244 16.75 20.44 0.03
N ARG A 245 16.57 21.58 0.69
CA ARG A 245 17.36 21.89 1.89
C ARG A 245 17.17 20.87 3.00
N ALA A 246 15.93 20.41 3.22
CA ALA A 246 15.63 19.39 4.22
C ALA A 246 16.21 18.00 3.83
N TYR A 247 16.25 17.68 2.54
CA TYR A 247 16.87 16.45 2.03
C TYR A 247 18.40 16.48 2.17
N LEU A 248 19.03 17.61 1.82
CA LEU A 248 20.49 17.76 1.85
C LEU A 248 21.02 17.80 3.29
N ASP A 249 20.27 18.39 4.21
CA ASP A 249 20.65 18.54 5.64
C ASP A 249 22.08 19.07 5.87
N GLY A 250 22.48 20.04 5.03
CA GLY A 250 23.81 20.66 5.06
C GLY A 250 24.91 19.87 4.33
N GLU A 251 24.62 18.74 3.73
CA GLU A 251 25.56 17.92 2.96
C GLU A 251 25.41 18.16 1.44
N PRO A 252 26.41 17.79 0.63
CA PRO A 252 26.27 17.75 -0.82
C PRO A 252 25.14 16.81 -1.28
N ASP A 253 24.61 17.05 -2.49
CA ASP A 253 23.61 16.14 -3.09
C ASP A 253 24.23 14.77 -3.34
N GLY A 254 23.43 13.73 -3.05
CA GLY A 254 23.87 12.36 -3.15
C GLY A 254 22.90 11.40 -2.49
N PRO A 255 23.28 10.13 -2.34
CA PRO A 255 22.39 9.09 -1.82
C PRO A 255 21.88 9.35 -0.41
N ARG A 256 20.58 9.08 -0.20
CA ARG A 256 19.94 9.09 1.13
C ARG A 256 19.08 7.84 1.28
N SER A 257 19.00 7.35 2.50
CA SER A 257 18.23 6.16 2.85
C SER A 257 17.34 6.45 4.04
N TYR A 258 16.03 6.34 3.85
CA TYR A 258 15.03 6.59 4.90
C TYR A 258 14.35 5.31 5.34
N ALA A 259 14.00 5.23 6.63
CA ALA A 259 13.18 4.14 7.13
C ALA A 259 11.74 4.28 6.63
N ALA A 260 11.13 3.15 6.28
CA ALA A 260 9.71 3.02 6.02
C ALA A 260 9.18 1.80 6.74
N THR A 261 8.27 2.01 7.70
CA THR A 261 7.71 0.97 8.56
C THR A 261 6.27 0.69 8.18
N ALA A 262 5.92 -0.58 8.05
CA ALA A 262 4.56 -1.05 7.88
C ALA A 262 4.12 -1.83 9.13
N TRP A 263 2.87 -1.59 9.56
CA TRP A 263 2.15 -2.47 10.47
C TRP A 263 1.68 -3.69 9.70
N MET A 264 1.88 -4.86 10.26
CA MET A 264 1.42 -6.13 9.69
C MET A 264 0.50 -6.83 10.68
N VAL A 265 -0.51 -7.51 10.16
CA VAL A 265 -1.44 -8.32 10.94
C VAL A 265 -1.77 -9.61 10.21
N LYS A 266 -1.96 -10.69 10.96
CA LYS A 266 -2.55 -11.93 10.47
C LYS A 266 -3.49 -12.53 11.52
N GLY A 267 -4.45 -13.33 11.04
CA GLY A 267 -5.39 -14.07 11.89
C GLY A 267 -5.97 -15.26 11.14
N LYS A 268 -6.55 -16.21 11.87
CA LYS A 268 -7.14 -17.44 11.34
C LYS A 268 -8.65 -17.32 11.21
N VAL A 269 -9.20 -17.89 10.14
CA VAL A 269 -10.66 -18.06 9.97
C VAL A 269 -11.14 -19.19 10.89
N PRO A 270 -12.16 -18.95 11.77
CA PRO A 270 -12.69 -19.96 12.69
C PRO A 270 -13.35 -21.17 12.02
#